data_22cdfcbf4be557edab89dd339c884ff3
#
_entry.id   22cdfcbf4be557edab89dd339c884ff3
#
_cell.length_a   1.000
_cell.length_b   1.000
_cell.length_c   1.000
_cell.angle_alpha   90.00
_cell.angle_beta   90.00
_cell.angle_gamma   90.00
#
_symmetry.space_group_name_H-M   'P 1'
#
loop_
_entity.id
_entity.type
_entity.pdbx_description
1 polymer ?
#
loop_
_entity_poly.entity_id
_entity_poly.type
_entity_poly.pdbx_seq_one_letter_code
_entity_poly.pdbx_strand_id
1 'polypeptide(L)'
;SSTLARYLQYSNQTKQKLELAVKSIENQLKVHAEALALRSQRNEILASNIANSATPNFKAKDLDFESMLNSRMGFGKVNTSDARHFDISIGPNEEGVKFRQNITPSKDGNTVELHVEQLQFSENVMRYQTSLEFLNRKIAGLMSAIKGE
;
A
#
# COMPACT_ATOMS: atom_id res chain seq x y z
N SER A 1 25.01 -12.11 -44.38
CA SER A 1 26.32 -11.60 -44.10
C SER A 1 26.49 -11.21 -42.64
N SER A 2 27.71 -11.13 -42.16
CA SER A 2 28.04 -10.83 -40.76
C SER A 2 27.55 -9.45 -40.28
N THR A 3 27.47 -8.48 -41.18
CA THR A 3 27.01 -7.12 -40.86
C THR A 3 25.52 -7.07 -40.55
N LEU A 4 24.70 -7.76 -41.31
CA LEU A 4 23.27 -7.87 -41.09
C LEU A 4 23.00 -8.60 -39.76
N ALA A 5 23.71 -9.68 -39.48
CA ALA A 5 23.57 -10.42 -38.22
C ALA A 5 23.92 -9.56 -37.02
N ARG A 6 24.97 -8.75 -37.08
CA ARG A 6 25.34 -7.80 -36.03
C ARG A 6 24.28 -6.72 -35.84
N TYR A 7 23.74 -6.19 -36.92
CA TYR A 7 22.65 -5.19 -36.84
C TYR A 7 21.42 -5.77 -36.17
N LEU A 8 20.97 -6.96 -36.54
CA LEU A 8 19.84 -7.64 -35.94
C LEU A 8 20.07 -7.95 -34.45
N GLN A 9 21.30 -8.37 -34.12
CA GLN A 9 21.64 -8.63 -32.71
C GLN A 9 21.60 -7.34 -31.88
N TYR A 10 22.17 -6.25 -32.41
CA TYR A 10 22.12 -4.93 -31.76
C TYR A 10 20.69 -4.44 -31.58
N SER A 11 19.85 -4.55 -32.60
CA SER A 11 18.45 -4.18 -32.57
C SER A 11 17.68 -4.97 -31.49
N ASN A 12 17.90 -6.28 -31.41
CA ASN A 12 17.28 -7.14 -30.41
C ASN A 12 17.71 -6.78 -28.98
N GLN A 13 19.00 -6.50 -28.77
CA GLN A 13 19.49 -6.08 -27.46
C GLN A 13 18.88 -4.75 -27.02
N THR A 14 18.78 -3.80 -27.93
CA THR A 14 18.17 -2.50 -27.67
C THR A 14 16.70 -2.65 -27.32
N LYS A 15 15.97 -3.48 -28.06
CA LYS A 15 14.58 -3.80 -27.79
C LYS A 15 14.39 -4.44 -26.42
N GLN A 16 15.23 -5.41 -26.06
CA GLN A 16 15.18 -6.07 -24.76
C GLN A 16 15.43 -5.08 -23.61
N LYS A 17 16.43 -4.20 -23.76
CA LYS A 17 16.72 -3.16 -22.76
C LYS A 17 15.53 -2.21 -22.58
N LEU A 18 14.88 -1.82 -23.66
CA LEU A 18 13.71 -0.96 -23.63
C LEU A 18 12.53 -1.65 -22.92
N GLU A 19 12.28 -2.92 -23.23
CA GLU A 19 11.23 -3.70 -22.58
C GLU A 19 11.46 -3.84 -21.07
N LEU A 20 12.71 -4.08 -20.64
CA LEU A 20 13.07 -4.14 -19.23
C LEU A 20 12.86 -2.80 -18.52
N ALA A 21 13.24 -1.69 -19.17
CA ALA A 21 13.04 -0.35 -18.62
C ALA A 21 11.56 -0.02 -18.45
N VAL A 22 10.73 -0.31 -19.45
CA VAL A 22 9.27 -0.11 -19.41
C VAL A 22 8.66 -0.94 -18.29
N LYS A 23 9.05 -2.20 -18.15
CA LYS A 23 8.54 -3.09 -17.10
C LYS A 23 8.92 -2.60 -15.70
N SER A 24 10.14 -2.10 -15.54
CA SER A 24 10.58 -1.49 -14.26
C SER A 24 9.73 -0.28 -13.89
N ILE A 25 9.43 0.60 -14.84
CA ILE A 25 8.56 1.77 -14.65
C ILE A 25 7.14 1.33 -14.28
N GLU A 26 6.56 0.37 -14.99
CA GLU A 26 5.24 -0.18 -14.68
C GLU A 26 5.19 -0.73 -13.25
N ASN A 27 6.21 -1.47 -12.82
CA ASN A 27 6.27 -2.01 -11.47
C ASN A 27 6.32 -0.91 -10.41
N GLN A 28 7.10 0.15 -10.63
CA GLN A 28 7.17 1.30 -9.72
C GLN A 28 5.81 2.01 -9.61
N LEU A 29 5.15 2.26 -10.73
CA LEU A 29 3.82 2.87 -10.73
C LEU A 29 2.80 1.99 -10.03
N LYS A 30 2.86 0.69 -10.25
CA LYS A 30 1.98 -0.28 -9.60
C LYS A 30 2.15 -0.27 -8.09
N VAL A 31 3.38 -0.26 -7.59
CA VAL A 31 3.65 -0.18 -6.13
C VAL A 31 2.99 1.05 -5.53
N HIS A 32 3.17 2.21 -6.13
CA HIS A 32 2.60 3.46 -5.62
C HIS A 32 1.07 3.48 -5.71
N ALA A 33 0.50 2.96 -6.79
CA ALA A 33 -0.95 2.86 -6.95
C ALA A 33 -1.57 1.92 -5.91
N GLU A 34 -0.97 0.76 -5.67
CA GLU A 34 -1.42 -0.18 -4.65
C GLU A 34 -1.26 0.40 -3.23
N ALA A 35 -0.17 1.12 -2.97
CA ALA A 35 0.03 1.80 -1.70
C ALA A 35 -1.05 2.85 -1.45
N LEU A 36 -1.41 3.65 -2.45
CA LEU A 36 -2.50 4.61 -2.35
C LEU A 36 -3.85 3.95 -2.07
N ALA A 37 -4.16 2.87 -2.77
CA ALA A 37 -5.40 2.12 -2.55
C ALA A 37 -5.49 1.58 -1.12
N LEU A 38 -4.39 1.04 -0.59
CA LEU A 38 -4.32 0.52 0.78
C LEU A 38 -4.44 1.64 1.82
N ARG A 39 -3.84 2.81 1.58
CA ARG A 39 -3.97 3.95 2.48
C ARG A 39 -5.40 4.50 2.49
N SER A 40 -6.06 4.50 1.34
CA SER A 40 -7.48 4.87 1.26
C SER A 40 -8.36 3.90 2.07
N GLN A 41 -8.12 2.60 1.93
CA GLN A 41 -8.81 1.58 2.71
C GLN A 41 -8.55 1.74 4.21
N ARG A 42 -7.30 2.01 4.59
CA ARG A 42 -6.96 2.26 5.99
C ARG A 42 -7.68 3.49 6.54
N ASN A 43 -7.79 4.57 5.74
CA ASN A 43 -8.56 5.75 6.13
C ASN A 43 -10.01 5.41 6.47
N GLU A 44 -10.66 4.59 5.67
CA GLU A 44 -12.04 4.16 5.93
C GLU A 44 -12.15 3.37 7.24
N ILE A 45 -11.21 2.47 7.50
CA ILE A 45 -11.17 1.67 8.72
C ILE A 45 -10.98 2.59 9.95
N LEU A 46 -10.01 3.51 9.90
CA LEU A 46 -9.75 4.44 11.00
C LEU A 46 -10.91 5.40 11.22
N ALA A 47 -11.54 5.88 10.16
CA ALA A 47 -12.75 6.71 10.26
C ALA A 47 -13.91 5.95 10.92
N SER A 48 -14.08 4.67 10.60
CA SER A 48 -15.05 3.80 11.25
C SER A 48 -14.77 3.64 12.75
N ASN A 49 -13.51 3.45 13.12
CA ASN A 49 -13.10 3.39 14.52
C ASN A 49 -13.48 4.68 15.26
N ILE A 50 -13.18 5.83 14.68
CA ILE A 50 -13.50 7.15 15.26
C ILE A 50 -15.01 7.31 15.41
N ALA A 51 -15.78 6.96 14.39
CA ALA A 51 -17.23 7.05 14.41
C ALA A 51 -17.87 6.16 15.49
N ASN A 52 -17.22 5.04 15.82
CA ASN A 52 -17.71 4.08 16.81
C ASN A 52 -17.01 4.19 18.16
N SER A 53 -16.38 5.32 18.46
CA SER A 53 -15.64 5.53 19.72
C SER A 53 -16.54 5.43 20.97
N ALA A 54 -17.84 5.69 20.82
CA ALA A 54 -18.83 5.59 21.88
C ALA A 54 -19.76 4.37 21.76
N THR A 55 -19.54 3.50 20.77
CA THR A 55 -20.36 2.31 20.55
C THR A 55 -19.93 1.19 21.51
N PRO A 56 -20.83 0.71 22.39
CA PRO A 56 -20.49 -0.38 23.32
C PRO A 56 -20.02 -1.63 22.60
N ASN A 57 -18.99 -2.28 23.12
CA ASN A 57 -18.40 -3.52 22.60
C ASN A 57 -17.78 -3.41 21.21
N PHE A 58 -17.65 -2.21 20.64
CA PHE A 58 -16.97 -2.03 19.38
C PHE A 58 -15.47 -2.37 19.50
N LYS A 59 -14.97 -3.15 18.59
CA LYS A 59 -13.55 -3.52 18.54
C LYS A 59 -12.85 -2.77 17.39
N ALA A 60 -11.88 -1.92 17.75
CA ALA A 60 -11.11 -1.17 16.78
C ALA A 60 -10.34 -2.10 15.84
N LYS A 61 -10.38 -1.77 14.57
CA LYS A 61 -9.68 -2.51 13.52
C LYS A 61 -8.53 -1.67 12.95
N ASP A 62 -7.57 -2.32 12.34
CA ASP A 62 -6.55 -1.65 11.53
C ASP A 62 -6.11 -2.58 10.40
N LEU A 63 -5.48 -1.98 9.40
CA LEU A 63 -4.92 -2.68 8.25
C LEU A 63 -3.42 -2.86 8.46
N ASP A 64 -2.92 -4.08 8.29
CA ASP A 64 -1.49 -4.36 8.22
C ASP A 64 -0.98 -3.95 6.83
N PHE A 65 -0.61 -2.68 6.71
CA PHE A 65 -0.25 -2.05 5.44
C PHE A 65 0.90 -2.76 4.73
N GLU A 66 1.99 -3.02 5.45
CA GLU A 66 3.20 -3.62 4.87
C GLU A 66 2.92 -5.05 4.35
N SER A 67 2.25 -5.85 5.16
CA SER A 67 1.89 -7.23 4.79
C SER A 67 0.97 -7.24 3.58
N MET A 68 -0.02 -6.36 3.55
CA MET A 68 -0.97 -6.26 2.42
C MET A 68 -0.30 -5.78 1.15
N LEU A 69 0.59 -4.80 1.25
CA LEU A 69 1.32 -4.29 0.09
C LEU A 69 2.21 -5.39 -0.51
N ASN A 70 2.94 -6.10 0.34
CA ASN A 70 3.80 -7.20 -0.09
C ASN A 70 2.98 -8.33 -0.75
N SER A 71 1.82 -8.66 -0.19
CA SER A 71 0.92 -9.65 -0.77
C SER A 71 0.43 -9.24 -2.17
N ARG A 72 0.00 -7.99 -2.33
CA ARG A 72 -0.48 -7.46 -3.62
C ARG A 72 0.61 -7.35 -4.67
N MET A 73 1.86 -7.15 -4.23
CA MET A 73 3.01 -7.10 -5.14
C MET A 73 3.55 -8.48 -5.48
N GLY A 74 3.04 -9.56 -4.88
CA GLY A 74 3.48 -10.91 -5.14
C GLY A 74 4.80 -11.28 -4.46
N PHE A 75 5.23 -10.56 -3.44
CA PHE A 75 6.47 -10.81 -2.70
C PHE A 75 6.33 -11.90 -1.62
N GLY A 76 5.41 -12.82 -1.77
CA GLY A 76 5.26 -13.95 -0.87
C GLY A 76 4.71 -13.59 0.52
N LYS A 77 4.52 -14.62 1.35
CA LYS A 77 4.06 -14.40 2.73
C LYS A 77 5.15 -13.76 3.55
N VAL A 78 4.88 -12.58 4.09
CA VAL A 78 5.71 -11.99 5.12
C VAL A 78 5.61 -12.89 6.35
N ASN A 79 6.74 -13.44 6.79
CA ASN A 79 6.81 -14.15 8.05
C ASN A 79 6.51 -13.16 9.19
N THR A 80 5.29 -13.20 9.69
CA THR A 80 4.91 -12.47 10.88
C THR A 80 5.51 -13.15 12.09
N SER A 81 6.79 -12.96 12.32
CA SER A 81 7.47 -13.45 13.53
C SER A 81 7.23 -12.54 14.73
N ASP A 82 6.52 -11.43 14.54
CA ASP A 82 6.19 -10.52 15.63
C ASP A 82 4.90 -10.96 16.30
N ALA A 83 4.99 -11.28 17.61
CA ALA A 83 3.86 -11.68 18.43
C ALA A 83 2.75 -10.62 18.57
N ARG A 84 2.97 -9.42 18.05
CA ARG A 84 1.98 -8.33 17.99
C ARG A 84 1.04 -8.43 16.80
N HIS A 85 1.33 -9.29 15.84
CA HIS A 85 0.46 -9.53 14.71
C HIS A 85 -0.51 -10.66 15.04
N PHE A 86 -1.72 -10.31 15.46
CA PHE A 86 -2.78 -11.29 15.69
C PHE A 86 -3.47 -11.61 14.37
N ASP A 87 -3.42 -12.88 13.98
CA ASP A 87 -4.13 -13.40 12.82
C ASP A 87 -5.62 -13.60 13.14
N ILE A 88 -6.34 -12.53 13.41
CA ILE A 88 -7.80 -12.60 13.49
C ILE A 88 -8.33 -12.07 12.16
N SER A 89 -8.52 -12.99 11.23
CA SER A 89 -9.19 -12.72 9.97
C SER A 89 -10.68 -12.49 10.22
N ILE A 90 -11.19 -11.34 9.78
CA ILE A 90 -12.61 -11.03 9.88
C ILE A 90 -13.20 -11.07 8.46
N GLY A 91 -13.88 -12.19 8.18
CA GLY A 91 -14.68 -12.32 6.98
C GLY A 91 -13.89 -12.43 5.66
N PRO A 92 -14.56 -12.90 4.59
CA PRO A 92 -13.89 -13.22 3.33
C PRO A 92 -13.46 -12.01 2.50
N ASN A 93 -13.87 -10.79 2.85
CA ASN A 93 -13.60 -9.58 2.07
C ASN A 93 -12.66 -8.59 2.75
N GLU A 94 -12.14 -8.92 3.94
CA GLU A 94 -11.32 -8.03 4.74
C GLU A 94 -9.91 -8.62 4.95
N GLU A 95 -9.26 -9.02 3.87
CA GLU A 95 -7.88 -9.51 3.93
C GLU A 95 -6.96 -8.47 4.56
N GLY A 96 -6.19 -8.91 5.55
CA GLY A 96 -5.20 -8.07 6.23
C GLY A 96 -5.76 -7.08 7.24
N VAL A 97 -7.08 -7.06 7.45
CA VAL A 97 -7.70 -6.26 8.50
C VAL A 97 -7.63 -7.01 9.82
N LYS A 98 -7.12 -6.36 10.85
CA LYS A 98 -6.90 -6.95 12.17
C LYS A 98 -7.52 -6.06 13.25
N PHE A 99 -7.91 -6.68 14.36
CA PHE A 99 -8.32 -5.93 15.54
C PHE A 99 -7.11 -5.31 16.24
N ARG A 100 -7.26 -4.05 16.65
CA ARG A 100 -6.26 -3.36 17.45
C ARG A 100 -6.44 -3.71 18.91
N GLN A 101 -5.34 -4.02 19.60
CA GLN A 101 -5.37 -4.20 21.05
C GLN A 101 -5.50 -2.86 21.74
N ASN A 102 -6.35 -2.83 22.77
CA ASN A 102 -6.50 -1.68 23.63
C ASN A 102 -5.41 -1.69 24.73
N ILE A 103 -4.71 -0.57 24.88
CA ILE A 103 -3.70 -0.39 25.93
C ILE A 103 -4.39 -0.12 27.27
N THR A 104 -5.54 0.56 27.26
CA THR A 104 -6.31 0.89 28.45
C THR A 104 -7.65 0.15 28.43
N PRO A 105 -7.96 -0.70 29.42
CA PRO A 105 -9.25 -1.41 29.46
C PRO A 105 -10.43 -0.44 29.50
N SER A 106 -11.44 -0.68 28.70
CA SER A 106 -12.68 0.08 28.68
C SER A 106 -13.79 -0.66 29.42
N LYS A 107 -14.61 0.07 30.20
CA LYS A 107 -15.70 -0.50 30.97
C LYS A 107 -16.84 -1.07 30.12
N ASP A 108 -17.03 -0.53 28.90
CA ASP A 108 -18.07 -0.95 27.97
C ASP A 108 -17.61 -1.98 26.95
N GLY A 109 -16.37 -2.47 27.05
CA GLY A 109 -15.79 -3.41 26.12
C GLY A 109 -15.35 -2.80 24.80
N ASN A 110 -15.47 -1.49 24.63
CA ASN A 110 -14.99 -0.76 23.44
C ASN A 110 -13.46 -0.67 23.47
N THR A 111 -12.80 -1.01 22.37
CA THR A 111 -11.33 -0.98 22.26
C THR A 111 -10.82 0.24 21.47
N VAL A 112 -11.69 1.19 21.15
CA VAL A 112 -11.29 2.42 20.46
C VAL A 112 -10.61 3.37 21.45
N GLU A 113 -9.40 3.77 21.13
CA GLU A 113 -8.69 4.86 21.82
C GLU A 113 -8.72 6.08 20.90
N LEU A 114 -9.63 7.00 21.17
CA LEU A 114 -9.95 8.10 20.25
C LEU A 114 -8.71 8.91 19.83
N HIS A 115 -7.83 9.24 20.78
CA HIS A 115 -6.61 10.00 20.48
C HIS A 115 -5.67 9.23 19.57
N VAL A 116 -5.53 7.93 19.77
CA VAL A 116 -4.71 7.06 18.94
C VAL A 116 -5.30 6.99 17.53
N GLU A 117 -6.61 6.82 17.41
CA GLU A 117 -7.28 6.75 16.11
C GLU A 117 -7.14 8.05 15.33
N GLN A 118 -7.32 9.19 15.99
CA GLN A 118 -7.18 10.51 15.38
C GLN A 118 -5.75 10.75 14.89
N LEU A 119 -4.75 10.36 15.70
CA LEU A 119 -3.35 10.49 15.33
C LEU A 119 -3.02 9.60 14.11
N GLN A 120 -3.44 8.35 14.15
CA GLN A 120 -3.22 7.41 13.05
C GLN A 120 -3.93 7.85 11.77
N PHE A 121 -5.15 8.36 11.89
CA PHE A 121 -5.91 8.91 10.77
C PHE A 121 -5.17 10.09 10.13
N SER A 122 -4.75 11.06 10.93
CA SER A 122 -4.02 12.24 10.45
C SER A 122 -2.70 11.85 9.78
N GLU A 123 -1.94 10.96 10.39
CA GLU A 123 -0.69 10.45 9.83
C GLU A 123 -0.95 9.74 8.48
N ASN A 124 -1.98 8.91 8.41
CA ASN A 124 -2.30 8.18 7.19
C ASN A 124 -2.76 9.12 6.06
N VAL A 125 -3.52 10.18 6.38
CA VAL A 125 -3.88 11.22 5.39
C VAL A 125 -2.64 11.91 4.84
N MET A 126 -1.70 12.28 5.69
CA MET A 126 -0.44 12.91 5.27
C MET A 126 0.38 11.96 4.37
N ARG A 127 0.47 10.69 4.73
CA ARG A 127 1.18 9.68 3.94
C ARG A 127 0.49 9.44 2.59
N TYR A 128 -0.83 9.45 2.57
CA TYR A 128 -1.61 9.36 1.33
C TYR A 128 -1.29 10.53 0.40
N GLN A 129 -1.33 11.75 0.90
CA GLN A 129 -1.03 12.95 0.13
C GLN A 129 0.41 12.95 -0.40
N THR A 130 1.37 12.56 0.43
CA THR A 130 2.79 12.45 0.02
C THR A 130 2.97 11.41 -1.08
N SER A 131 2.34 10.26 -0.95
CA SER A 131 2.39 9.19 -1.96
C SER A 131 1.74 9.63 -3.26
N LEU A 132 0.60 10.32 -3.19
CA LEU A 132 -0.10 10.84 -4.37
C LEU A 132 0.77 11.87 -5.11
N GLU A 133 1.37 12.80 -4.39
CA GLU A 133 2.28 13.79 -4.95
C GLU A 133 3.48 13.14 -5.62
N PHE A 134 4.08 12.15 -4.97
CA PHE A 134 5.20 11.40 -5.53
C PHE A 134 4.79 10.68 -6.82
N LEU A 135 3.64 10.03 -6.85
CA LEU A 135 3.11 9.35 -8.03
C LEU A 135 2.87 10.35 -9.17
N ASN A 136 2.27 11.49 -8.87
CA ASN A 136 2.03 12.55 -9.86
C ASN A 136 3.33 13.07 -10.47
N ARG A 137 4.37 13.26 -9.66
CA ARG A 137 5.70 13.68 -10.15
C ARG A 137 6.32 12.61 -11.05
N LYS A 138 6.19 11.34 -10.70
CA LYS A 138 6.69 10.23 -11.54
C LYS A 138 5.99 10.20 -12.89
N ILE A 139 4.68 10.34 -12.90
CA ILE A 139 3.89 10.38 -14.14
C ILE A 139 4.27 11.60 -14.99
N ALA A 140 4.38 12.77 -14.38
CA ALA A 140 4.79 13.99 -15.07
C ALA A 140 6.19 13.87 -15.67
N GLY A 141 7.14 13.28 -14.93
CA GLY A 141 8.50 13.01 -15.43
C GLY A 141 8.50 12.07 -16.64
N LEU A 142 7.69 11.02 -16.60
CA LEU A 142 7.55 10.09 -17.72
C LEU A 142 6.94 10.78 -18.95
N MET A 143 5.91 11.59 -18.76
CA MET A 143 5.27 12.33 -19.84
C MET A 143 6.23 13.33 -20.47
N SER A 144 7.04 14.03 -19.68
CA SER A 144 8.09 14.92 -20.19
C SER A 144 9.13 14.15 -21.02
N ALA A 145 9.56 13.00 -20.55
CA ALA A 145 10.51 12.15 -21.27
C ALA A 145 9.94 11.67 -22.62
N ILE A 146 8.66 11.29 -22.67
CA ILE A 146 7.97 10.87 -23.89
C ILE A 146 7.84 12.03 -24.89
N LYS A 147 7.54 13.24 -24.39
CA LYS A 147 7.41 14.44 -25.23
C LYS A 147 8.75 15.03 -25.68
N GLY A 148 9.87 14.59 -25.08
CA GLY A 148 11.20 15.12 -25.37
C GLY A 148 11.45 16.52 -24.78
N GLU A 149 10.66 16.90 -23.78
CA GLU A 149 10.79 18.20 -23.10
C GLU A 149 11.63 18.11 -21.82
#